data_dfbe4e71b630bdce04ef750bc0cfd7e0
#
_entry.id   dfbe4e71b630bdce04ef750bc0cfd7e0
#
_cell.length_a   1.000
_cell.length_b   1.000
_cell.length_c   1.000
_cell.angle_alpha   90.00
_cell.angle_beta   90.00
_cell.angle_gamma   90.00
#
_symmetry.space_group_name_H-M   'P 1'
#
loop_
_entity.id
_entity.type
_entity.pdbx_description
1 polymer ?
#
loop_
_entity_poly.entity_id
_entity_poly.type
_entity_poly.pdbx_seq_one_letter_code
_entity_poly.pdbx_strand_id
1 'polypeptide(L)'
;MHYVEFGKENNNIILLLHGGGLSWWNYEDVAKSLQKDYHVILPILDGHAKSEKPFTTIEDNADEIINFIDAHLGGSVFLIGGLSLGGQILLEILSQRNDICKYAIIESALVIPSKLMYSMIKPAFGSCYGLIQYKWFSKLQFKSLKIKSDLFDRYFRDTCAISKKDMIAFLQANSLYSLKKSIKNCT
;
A
#
# COMPACT_ATOMS: atom_id res chain seq x y z
N MET A 1 -2.23 7.48 11.63
CA MET A 1 -2.25 7.20 10.17
C MET A 1 -2.68 8.45 9.42
N HIS A 2 -1.96 8.83 8.36
CA HIS A 2 -2.40 9.89 7.43
C HIS A 2 -3.20 9.27 6.28
N TYR A 3 -4.23 9.97 5.81
CA TYR A 3 -5.07 9.53 4.71
C TYR A 3 -5.69 10.73 3.96
N VAL A 4 -6.21 10.47 2.77
CA VAL A 4 -7.05 11.37 1.99
C VAL A 4 -8.41 10.71 1.83
N GLU A 5 -9.50 11.49 1.90
CA GLU A 5 -10.85 10.96 1.81
C GLU A 5 -11.70 11.69 0.78
N PHE A 6 -12.67 11.00 0.20
CA PHE A 6 -13.62 11.48 -0.79
C PHE A 6 -15.02 10.97 -0.43
N GLY A 7 -16.06 11.76 -0.67
CA GLY A 7 -17.44 11.33 -0.44
C GLY A 7 -17.77 10.98 1.01
N LYS A 8 -17.26 11.77 1.96
CA LYS A 8 -17.37 11.55 3.42
C LYS A 8 -18.82 11.45 3.92
N GLU A 9 -19.77 12.00 3.19
CA GLU A 9 -21.19 11.96 3.49
C GLU A 9 -21.83 10.57 3.30
N ASN A 10 -21.16 9.64 2.64
CA ASN A 10 -21.68 8.30 2.36
C ASN A 10 -21.39 7.31 3.47
N ASN A 11 -22.33 6.37 3.70
CA ASN A 11 -22.23 5.36 4.75
C ASN A 11 -21.38 4.13 4.36
N ASN A 12 -21.31 3.83 3.05
CA ASN A 12 -20.55 2.68 2.57
C ASN A 12 -19.08 3.06 2.39
N ILE A 13 -18.22 2.53 3.26
CA ILE A 13 -16.81 2.92 3.33
C ILE A 13 -15.96 1.98 2.50
N ILE A 14 -15.07 2.54 1.67
CA ILE A 14 -14.06 1.83 0.87
C ILE A 14 -12.66 2.30 1.30
N LEU A 15 -11.77 1.37 1.65
CA LEU A 15 -10.35 1.65 1.84
C LEU A 15 -9.56 1.13 0.65
N LEU A 16 -8.62 1.94 0.10
CA LEU A 16 -7.73 1.51 -0.99
C LEU A 16 -6.27 1.72 -0.60
N LEU A 17 -5.54 0.60 -0.46
CA LEU A 17 -4.15 0.55 0.00
C LEU A 17 -3.21 0.53 -1.20
N HIS A 18 -2.37 1.57 -1.33
CA HIS A 18 -1.45 1.73 -2.45
C HIS A 18 -0.28 0.74 -2.42
N GLY A 19 0.40 0.57 -3.55
CA GLY A 19 1.61 -0.26 -3.67
C GLY A 19 2.86 0.41 -3.10
N GLY A 20 3.90 -0.40 -2.88
CA GLY A 20 5.20 0.11 -2.42
C GLY A 20 5.80 1.13 -3.40
N GLY A 21 6.32 2.24 -2.86
CA GLY A 21 6.85 3.36 -3.65
C GLY A 21 5.80 4.30 -4.25
N LEU A 22 4.50 4.00 -4.07
CA LEU A 22 3.38 4.83 -4.50
C LEU A 22 2.81 5.62 -3.31
N SER A 23 1.65 6.24 -3.49
CA SER A 23 0.92 6.94 -2.44
C SER A 23 -0.58 7.01 -2.80
N TRP A 24 -1.38 7.65 -1.95
CA TRP A 24 -2.82 7.82 -2.11
C TRP A 24 -3.28 8.23 -3.53
N TRP A 25 -2.52 9.07 -4.22
CA TRP A 25 -2.84 9.57 -5.57
C TRP A 25 -2.95 8.47 -6.64
N ASN A 26 -2.40 7.28 -6.37
CA ASN A 26 -2.55 6.12 -7.27
C ASN A 26 -4.01 5.74 -7.48
N TYR A 27 -4.85 5.98 -6.47
CA TYR A 27 -6.27 5.69 -6.50
C TYR A 27 -7.17 6.94 -6.61
N GLU A 28 -6.59 8.14 -6.81
CA GLU A 28 -7.36 9.39 -6.81
C GLU A 28 -8.49 9.38 -7.83
N ASP A 29 -8.24 8.95 -9.07
CA ASP A 29 -9.26 8.88 -10.12
C ASP A 29 -10.38 7.89 -9.78
N VAL A 30 -10.02 6.75 -9.19
CA VAL A 30 -10.97 5.73 -8.72
C VAL A 30 -11.83 6.33 -7.61
N ALA A 31 -11.22 6.98 -6.63
CA ALA A 31 -11.93 7.62 -5.53
C ALA A 31 -12.89 8.71 -6.02
N LYS A 32 -12.45 9.57 -6.96
CA LYS A 32 -13.31 10.58 -7.59
C LYS A 32 -14.50 9.98 -8.34
N SER A 33 -14.32 8.81 -8.94
CA SER A 33 -15.41 8.12 -9.64
C SER A 33 -16.43 7.53 -8.67
N LEU A 34 -15.98 7.07 -7.50
CA LEU A 34 -16.80 6.40 -6.50
C LEU A 34 -17.42 7.34 -5.46
N GLN A 35 -16.90 8.57 -5.30
CA GLN A 35 -17.27 9.50 -4.22
C GLN A 35 -18.74 9.89 -4.15
N LYS A 36 -19.51 9.67 -5.22
CA LYS A 36 -20.95 9.97 -5.22
C LYS A 36 -21.74 8.97 -4.38
N ASP A 37 -21.28 7.71 -4.31
CA ASP A 37 -22.00 6.60 -3.73
C ASP A 37 -21.28 5.99 -2.51
N TYR A 38 -19.98 6.28 -2.35
CA TYR A 38 -19.11 5.70 -1.33
C TYR A 38 -18.24 6.74 -0.64
N HIS A 39 -17.98 6.53 0.65
CA HIS A 39 -16.92 7.21 1.36
C HIS A 39 -15.60 6.45 1.10
N VAL A 40 -14.73 7.04 0.29
CA VAL A 40 -13.46 6.41 -0.11
C VAL A 40 -12.31 6.99 0.72
N ILE A 41 -11.59 6.13 1.42
CA ILE A 41 -10.43 6.48 2.25
C ILE A 41 -9.17 5.90 1.61
N LEU A 42 -8.17 6.75 1.40
CA LEU A 42 -6.88 6.42 0.79
C LEU A 42 -5.76 6.60 1.82
N PRO A 43 -5.43 5.56 2.61
CA PRO A 43 -4.36 5.64 3.59
C PRO A 43 -2.99 5.84 2.93
N ILE A 44 -2.08 6.49 3.66
CA ILE A 44 -0.67 6.57 3.33
C ILE A 44 0.06 5.57 4.22
N LEU A 45 0.63 4.53 3.62
CA LEU A 45 1.33 3.46 4.32
C LEU A 45 2.60 3.96 4.99
N ASP A 46 2.98 3.34 6.10
CA ASP A 46 4.20 3.69 6.83
C ASP A 46 5.45 3.61 5.95
N GLY A 47 6.42 4.49 6.20
CA GLY A 47 7.64 4.61 5.42
C GLY A 47 7.47 5.25 4.04
N HIS A 48 6.26 5.65 3.64
CA HIS A 48 5.99 6.35 2.37
C HIS A 48 5.87 7.86 2.59
N ALA A 49 5.93 8.63 1.50
CA ALA A 49 5.89 10.08 1.56
C ALA A 49 4.66 10.60 2.32
N LYS A 50 4.89 11.52 3.25
CA LYS A 50 3.90 12.08 4.20
C LYS A 50 3.46 11.15 5.33
N SER A 51 3.99 9.93 5.44
CA SER A 51 3.88 9.18 6.68
C SER A 51 4.85 9.74 7.72
N GLU A 52 4.40 9.88 8.96
CA GLU A 52 5.25 10.28 10.09
C GLU A 52 5.98 9.08 10.71
N LYS A 53 5.60 7.87 10.33
CA LYS A 53 6.15 6.62 10.83
C LYS A 53 7.05 5.94 9.81
N PRO A 54 8.21 5.38 10.23
CA PRO A 54 9.01 4.55 9.36
C PRO A 54 8.27 3.23 9.07
N PHE A 55 8.59 2.61 7.93
CA PHE A 55 8.11 1.25 7.67
C PHE A 55 8.80 0.24 8.61
N THR A 56 8.02 -0.58 9.28
CA THR A 56 8.48 -1.64 10.16
C THR A 56 8.21 -3.01 9.56
N THR A 57 6.96 -3.48 9.60
CA THR A 57 6.54 -4.77 9.06
C THR A 57 5.20 -4.64 8.32
N ILE A 58 4.82 -5.67 7.57
CA ILE A 58 3.49 -5.79 6.97
C ILE A 58 2.44 -5.93 8.07
N GLU A 59 2.76 -6.70 9.11
CA GLU A 59 1.93 -6.93 10.27
C GLU A 59 1.61 -5.62 11.02
N ASP A 60 2.62 -4.79 11.30
CA ASP A 60 2.40 -3.50 12.01
C ASP A 60 1.51 -2.55 11.18
N ASN A 61 1.69 -2.51 9.86
CA ASN A 61 0.81 -1.72 8.99
C ASN A 61 -0.63 -2.28 8.97
N ALA A 62 -0.79 -3.60 9.00
CA ALA A 62 -2.10 -4.23 9.10
C ALA A 62 -2.79 -3.88 10.43
N ASP A 63 -2.06 -3.97 11.55
CA ASP A 63 -2.56 -3.63 12.88
C ASP A 63 -2.99 -2.15 12.97
N GLU A 64 -2.23 -1.24 12.35
CA GLU A 64 -2.60 0.18 12.32
C GLU A 64 -3.90 0.43 11.56
N ILE A 65 -4.11 -0.26 10.43
CA ILE A 65 -5.34 -0.15 9.64
C ILE A 65 -6.52 -0.78 10.40
N ILE A 66 -6.34 -1.94 11.03
CA ILE A 66 -7.36 -2.57 11.87
C ILE A 66 -7.76 -1.62 12.99
N ASN A 67 -6.80 -1.09 13.74
CA ASN A 67 -7.05 -0.16 14.83
C ASN A 67 -7.76 1.13 14.36
N PHE A 68 -7.42 1.62 13.17
CA PHE A 68 -8.10 2.77 12.58
C PHE A 68 -9.57 2.46 12.25
N ILE A 69 -9.85 1.30 11.67
CA ILE A 69 -11.22 0.86 11.36
C ILE A 69 -12.04 0.70 12.64
N ASP A 70 -11.46 0.07 13.66
CA ASP A 70 -12.13 -0.13 14.94
C ASP A 70 -12.42 1.19 15.66
N ALA A 71 -11.46 2.11 15.68
CA ALA A 71 -11.60 3.37 16.41
C ALA A 71 -12.47 4.42 15.71
N HIS A 72 -12.52 4.43 14.37
CA HIS A 72 -13.11 5.53 13.61
C HIS A 72 -14.21 5.13 12.63
N LEU A 73 -14.30 3.84 12.26
CA LEU A 73 -15.19 3.37 11.19
C LEU A 73 -16.20 2.29 11.66
N GLY A 74 -16.33 2.11 12.98
CA GLY A 74 -17.31 1.20 13.56
C GLY A 74 -16.97 -0.29 13.47
N GLY A 75 -15.69 -0.64 13.30
CA GLY A 75 -15.17 -2.01 13.38
C GLY A 75 -15.21 -2.80 12.07
N SER A 76 -15.92 -2.32 11.03
CA SER A 76 -15.91 -2.96 9.71
C SER A 76 -16.24 -1.97 8.60
N VAL A 77 -15.87 -2.30 7.36
CA VAL A 77 -16.08 -1.46 6.18
C VAL A 77 -16.72 -2.25 5.04
N PHE A 78 -17.23 -1.54 4.03
CA PHE A 78 -17.85 -2.17 2.87
C PHE A 78 -16.84 -2.93 2.01
N LEU A 79 -15.67 -2.30 1.72
CA LEU A 79 -14.65 -2.90 0.88
C LEU A 79 -13.25 -2.43 1.29
N ILE A 80 -12.28 -3.35 1.25
CA ILE A 80 -10.87 -3.00 1.28
C ILE A 80 -10.20 -3.50 -0.01
N GLY A 81 -9.52 -2.60 -0.73
CA GLY A 81 -8.71 -2.93 -1.91
C GLY A 81 -7.22 -2.73 -1.62
N GLY A 82 -6.35 -3.57 -2.18
CA GLY A 82 -4.90 -3.42 -2.00
C GLY A 82 -4.09 -3.83 -3.23
N LEU A 83 -3.14 -2.98 -3.62
CA LEU A 83 -2.21 -3.22 -4.72
C LEU A 83 -0.84 -3.62 -4.18
N SER A 84 -0.26 -4.72 -4.67
CA SER A 84 1.11 -5.15 -4.38
C SER A 84 1.37 -5.20 -2.86
N LEU A 85 2.18 -4.29 -2.30
CA LEU A 85 2.40 -4.17 -0.86
C LEU A 85 1.08 -3.94 -0.10
N GLY A 86 0.21 -3.06 -0.60
CA GLY A 86 -1.13 -2.85 -0.03
C GLY A 86 -1.99 -4.11 -0.08
N GLY A 87 -1.82 -4.94 -1.12
CA GLY A 87 -2.46 -6.25 -1.23
C GLY A 87 -1.94 -7.26 -0.18
N GLN A 88 -0.65 -7.23 0.14
CA GLN A 88 -0.07 -8.06 1.21
C GLN A 88 -0.56 -7.61 2.60
N ILE A 89 -0.64 -6.29 2.83
CA ILE A 89 -1.20 -5.73 4.06
C ILE A 89 -2.68 -6.15 4.19
N LEU A 90 -3.46 -6.08 3.11
CA LEU A 90 -4.85 -6.55 3.12
C LEU A 90 -4.96 -8.04 3.45
N LEU A 91 -4.10 -8.87 2.86
CA LEU A 91 -4.05 -10.30 3.18
C LEU A 91 -3.70 -10.54 4.66
N GLU A 92 -2.81 -9.75 5.24
CA GLU A 92 -2.50 -9.82 6.66
C GLU A 92 -3.70 -9.41 7.53
N ILE A 93 -4.39 -8.30 7.18
CA ILE A 93 -5.63 -7.84 7.83
C ILE A 93 -6.67 -8.98 7.85
N LEU A 94 -6.93 -9.59 6.69
CA LEU A 94 -7.91 -10.69 6.57
C LEU A 94 -7.48 -11.94 7.34
N SER A 95 -6.18 -12.17 7.52
CA SER A 95 -5.68 -13.29 8.31
C SER A 95 -5.94 -13.13 9.81
N GLN A 96 -6.03 -11.90 10.29
CA GLN A 96 -6.29 -11.52 11.68
C GLN A 96 -7.78 -11.30 11.95
N ARG A 97 -8.50 -10.66 11.00
CA ARG A 97 -9.89 -10.22 11.11
C ARG A 97 -10.65 -10.50 9.80
N ASN A 98 -11.25 -11.67 9.69
CA ASN A 98 -11.98 -12.09 8.49
C ASN A 98 -13.35 -11.39 8.30
N ASP A 99 -13.85 -10.71 9.32
CA ASP A 99 -15.12 -9.97 9.35
C ASP A 99 -14.96 -8.45 9.15
N ILE A 100 -13.72 -7.97 8.93
CA ILE A 100 -13.39 -6.54 8.89
C ILE A 100 -13.94 -5.82 7.65
N CYS A 101 -14.22 -6.52 6.58
CA CYS A 101 -14.85 -5.97 5.38
C CYS A 101 -15.79 -6.97 4.72
N LYS A 102 -16.81 -6.44 4.02
CA LYS A 102 -17.72 -7.28 3.24
C LYS A 102 -17.10 -7.81 1.95
N TYR A 103 -16.23 -7.01 1.32
CA TYR A 103 -15.52 -7.37 0.09
C TYR A 103 -14.04 -7.03 0.19
N ALA A 104 -13.20 -7.89 -0.40
CA ALA A 104 -11.75 -7.66 -0.49
C ALA A 104 -11.29 -7.77 -1.96
N ILE A 105 -10.51 -6.80 -2.44
CA ILE A 105 -9.89 -6.82 -3.76
C ILE A 105 -8.37 -6.82 -3.60
N ILE A 106 -7.73 -7.93 -4.00
CA ILE A 106 -6.28 -8.08 -3.92
C ILE A 106 -5.72 -8.05 -5.36
N GLU A 107 -4.86 -7.07 -5.62
CA GLU A 107 -4.24 -6.90 -6.93
C GLU A 107 -2.72 -7.08 -6.84
N SER A 108 -2.17 -8.00 -7.66
CA SER A 108 -0.73 -8.18 -7.85
C SER A 108 0.10 -8.37 -6.56
N ALA A 109 -0.48 -8.96 -5.50
CA ALA A 109 0.22 -9.25 -4.26
C ALA A 109 1.16 -10.46 -4.43
N LEU A 110 2.44 -10.28 -4.08
CA LEU A 110 3.41 -11.36 -4.05
C LEU A 110 3.22 -12.18 -2.76
N VAL A 111 2.83 -13.46 -2.88
CA VAL A 111 2.54 -14.32 -1.73
C VAL A 111 3.46 -15.55 -1.64
N ILE A 112 4.40 -15.67 -2.56
CA ILE A 112 5.41 -16.73 -2.56
C ILE A 112 6.75 -16.11 -2.14
N PRO A 113 7.27 -16.46 -0.96
CA PRO A 113 8.50 -15.85 -0.44
C PRO A 113 9.72 -16.24 -1.28
N SER A 114 10.60 -15.26 -1.52
CA SER A 114 11.84 -15.45 -2.27
C SER A 114 13.05 -14.97 -1.46
N LYS A 115 13.77 -15.92 -0.85
CA LYS A 115 15.01 -15.63 -0.12
C LYS A 115 16.10 -15.03 -1.03
N LEU A 116 16.12 -15.42 -2.31
CA LEU A 116 17.06 -14.86 -3.29
C LEU A 116 16.76 -13.37 -3.51
N MET A 117 15.51 -13.02 -3.76
CA MET A 117 15.11 -11.61 -3.91
C MET A 117 15.45 -10.80 -2.65
N TYR A 118 15.10 -11.31 -1.48
CA TYR A 118 15.43 -10.69 -0.20
C TYR A 118 16.92 -10.36 -0.06
N SER A 119 17.79 -11.33 -0.37
CA SER A 119 19.26 -11.16 -0.23
C SER A 119 19.83 -10.13 -1.22
N MET A 120 19.21 -9.97 -2.39
CA MET A 120 19.65 -9.04 -3.43
C MET A 120 19.18 -7.61 -3.20
N ILE A 121 18.09 -7.38 -2.46
CA ILE A 121 17.54 -6.03 -2.25
C ILE A 121 18.56 -5.08 -1.61
N LYS A 122 19.19 -5.51 -0.52
CA LYS A 122 20.13 -4.68 0.24
C LYS A 122 21.36 -4.25 -0.58
N PRO A 123 22.09 -5.14 -1.27
CA PRO A 123 23.20 -4.74 -2.13
C PRO A 123 22.75 -3.92 -3.36
N ALA A 124 21.64 -4.29 -4.01
CA ALA A 124 21.15 -3.57 -5.18
C ALA A 124 20.72 -2.13 -4.83
N PHE A 125 19.82 -1.98 -3.87
CA PHE A 125 19.38 -0.64 -3.42
C PHE A 125 20.41 0.09 -2.59
N GLY A 126 21.33 -0.64 -1.94
CA GLY A 126 22.49 -0.05 -1.27
C GLY A 126 23.33 0.80 -2.20
N SER A 127 23.55 0.32 -3.41
CA SER A 127 24.39 0.96 -4.43
C SER A 127 23.62 1.92 -5.34
N CYS A 128 22.38 1.56 -5.71
CA CYS A 128 21.60 2.28 -6.74
C CYS A 128 20.55 3.25 -6.18
N TYR A 129 20.35 3.31 -4.86
CA TYR A 129 19.32 4.17 -4.26
C TYR A 129 19.40 5.62 -4.73
N GLY A 130 20.62 6.19 -4.82
CA GLY A 130 20.82 7.56 -5.30
C GLY A 130 20.33 7.83 -6.73
N LEU A 131 20.17 6.77 -7.56
CA LEU A 131 19.69 6.93 -8.93
C LEU A 131 18.22 7.37 -9.01
N ILE A 132 17.41 7.07 -7.98
CA ILE A 132 16.01 7.50 -7.94
C ILE A 132 15.86 9.03 -7.93
N GLN A 133 16.87 9.78 -7.49
CA GLN A 133 16.90 11.23 -7.52
C GLN A 133 17.05 11.80 -8.94
N TYR A 134 17.42 10.97 -9.92
CA TYR A 134 17.55 11.39 -11.32
C TYR A 134 16.27 11.09 -12.10
N LYS A 135 15.66 12.13 -12.67
CA LYS A 135 14.40 12.03 -13.42
C LYS A 135 14.42 10.99 -14.54
N TRP A 136 15.54 10.81 -15.23
CA TRP A 136 15.65 9.82 -16.31
C TRP A 136 15.49 8.40 -15.79
N PHE A 137 16.11 8.08 -14.65
CA PHE A 137 16.01 6.76 -14.02
C PHE A 137 14.60 6.51 -13.48
N SER A 138 14.05 7.48 -12.76
CA SER A 138 12.68 7.41 -12.26
C SER A 138 11.63 7.30 -13.38
N LYS A 139 11.85 7.94 -14.54
CA LYS A 139 10.98 7.75 -15.72
C LYS A 139 11.02 6.33 -16.26
N LEU A 140 12.19 5.69 -16.25
CA LEU A 140 12.33 4.28 -16.68
C LEU A 140 11.54 3.35 -15.74
N GLN A 141 11.69 3.53 -14.43
CA GLN A 141 10.92 2.77 -13.42
C GLN A 141 9.41 3.03 -13.56
N PHE A 142 9.00 4.29 -13.62
CA PHE A 142 7.60 4.70 -13.75
C PHE A 142 6.92 4.06 -14.98
N LYS A 143 7.61 4.02 -16.11
CA LYS A 143 7.11 3.39 -17.33
C LYS A 143 6.82 1.89 -17.14
N SER A 144 7.60 1.20 -16.31
CA SER A 144 7.37 -0.23 -16.01
C SER A 144 6.13 -0.47 -15.14
N LEU A 145 5.69 0.52 -14.37
CA LEU A 145 4.50 0.44 -13.51
C LEU A 145 3.18 0.58 -14.28
N LYS A 146 3.24 0.97 -15.56
CA LYS A 146 2.05 1.18 -16.43
C LYS A 146 1.00 2.15 -15.83
N ILE A 147 1.46 3.10 -15.03
CA ILE A 147 0.64 4.16 -14.43
C ILE A 147 0.46 5.29 -15.47
N LYS A 148 -0.62 6.06 -15.37
CA LYS A 148 -0.90 7.20 -16.25
C LYS A 148 0.27 8.21 -16.22
N SER A 149 0.68 8.69 -17.39
CA SER A 149 1.87 9.54 -17.56
C SER A 149 1.82 10.88 -16.83
N ASP A 150 0.62 11.43 -16.61
CA ASP A 150 0.39 12.68 -15.88
C ASP A 150 0.68 12.56 -14.37
N LEU A 151 0.76 11.35 -13.83
CA LEU A 151 1.12 11.10 -12.44
C LEU A 151 2.63 11.06 -12.17
N PHE A 152 3.47 11.21 -13.21
CA PHE A 152 4.93 11.09 -13.05
C PHE A 152 5.53 12.07 -12.05
N ASP A 153 5.12 13.33 -12.04
CA ASP A 153 5.69 14.33 -11.12
C ASP A 153 5.33 14.03 -9.65
N ARG A 154 4.14 13.50 -9.40
CA ARG A 154 3.74 13.02 -8.06
C ARG A 154 4.55 11.79 -7.65
N TYR A 155 4.67 10.82 -8.56
CA TYR A 155 5.51 9.63 -8.35
C TYR A 155 6.95 10.02 -8.02
N PHE A 156 7.57 10.87 -8.83
CA PHE A 156 8.95 11.29 -8.64
C PHE A 156 9.15 11.99 -7.30
N ARG A 157 8.29 12.94 -6.97
CA ARG A 157 8.34 13.66 -5.68
C ARG A 157 8.26 12.69 -4.50
N ASP A 158 7.26 11.81 -4.50
CA ASP A 158 6.96 10.97 -3.35
C ASP A 158 7.95 9.80 -3.23
N THR A 159 8.41 9.22 -4.34
CA THR A 159 9.45 8.18 -4.31
C THR A 159 10.79 8.75 -3.83
N CYS A 160 11.16 9.96 -4.24
CA CYS A 160 12.37 10.63 -3.74
C CYS A 160 12.31 10.98 -2.24
N ALA A 161 11.11 11.10 -1.68
CA ALA A 161 10.91 11.40 -0.27
C ALA A 161 10.98 10.16 0.63
N ILE A 162 10.91 8.95 0.08
CA ILE A 162 11.07 7.70 0.84
C ILE A 162 12.53 7.56 1.26
N SER A 163 12.80 7.31 2.54
CA SER A 163 14.16 7.07 3.00
C SER A 163 14.72 5.76 2.41
N LYS A 164 16.06 5.69 2.26
CA LYS A 164 16.73 4.45 1.85
C LYS A 164 16.40 3.29 2.78
N LYS A 165 16.30 3.56 4.08
CA LYS A 165 15.98 2.57 5.10
C LYS A 165 14.59 2.00 4.90
N ASP A 166 13.58 2.87 4.71
CA ASP A 166 12.19 2.45 4.51
C ASP A 166 12.01 1.71 3.19
N MET A 167 12.65 2.19 2.11
CA MET A 167 12.60 1.51 0.81
C MET A 167 13.15 0.08 0.89
N ILE A 168 14.29 -0.11 1.53
CA ILE A 168 14.87 -1.45 1.73
C ILE A 168 13.94 -2.28 2.63
N ALA A 169 13.40 -1.71 3.70
CA ALA A 169 12.56 -2.42 4.65
C ALA A 169 11.29 -2.97 3.99
N PHE A 170 10.51 -2.12 3.28
CA PHE A 170 9.28 -2.62 2.66
C PHE A 170 9.55 -3.57 1.49
N LEU A 171 10.62 -3.38 0.71
CA LEU A 171 10.98 -4.33 -0.35
C LEU A 171 11.38 -5.69 0.21
N GLN A 172 12.13 -5.71 1.31
CA GLN A 172 12.49 -6.96 1.99
C GLN A 172 11.27 -7.65 2.61
N ALA A 173 10.40 -6.92 3.27
CA ALA A 173 9.14 -7.45 3.80
C ALA A 173 8.26 -8.03 2.67
N ASN A 174 8.10 -7.27 1.59
CA ASN A 174 7.36 -7.70 0.39
C ASN A 174 7.91 -9.02 -0.18
N SER A 175 9.25 -9.17 -0.24
CA SER A 175 9.88 -10.36 -0.83
C SER A 175 9.77 -11.63 0.01
N LEU A 176 9.54 -11.52 1.32
CA LEU A 176 9.43 -12.65 2.26
C LEU A 176 8.00 -12.96 2.68
N TYR A 177 7.03 -12.11 2.32
CA TYR A 177 5.65 -12.35 2.70
C TYR A 177 5.14 -13.70 2.18
N SER A 178 4.43 -14.42 3.04
CA SER A 178 3.78 -15.67 2.70
C SER A 178 2.34 -15.68 3.19
N LEU A 179 1.45 -16.24 2.37
CA LEU A 179 0.04 -16.32 2.69
C LEU A 179 -0.20 -17.09 3.98
N LYS A 180 -0.92 -16.50 4.93
CA LYS A 180 -1.26 -17.15 6.20
C LYS A 180 -2.36 -18.21 5.97
N LYS A 181 -2.27 -19.34 6.69
CA LYS A 181 -3.25 -20.43 6.57
C LYS A 181 -4.67 -20.03 6.99
N SER A 182 -4.79 -19.07 7.91
CA SER A 182 -6.07 -18.55 8.43
C SER A 182 -6.97 -17.92 7.35
N ILE A 183 -6.39 -17.40 6.28
CA ILE A 183 -7.14 -16.79 5.16
C ILE A 183 -8.11 -17.78 4.46
N LYS A 184 -7.89 -19.08 4.56
CA LYS A 184 -8.79 -20.08 3.98
C LYS A 184 -10.22 -20.07 4.56
N ASN A 185 -10.42 -19.37 5.67
CA ASN A 185 -11.71 -19.27 6.36
C ASN A 185 -12.46 -17.97 6.01
N CYS A 186 -11.93 -17.15 5.12
CA CYS A 186 -12.63 -15.97 4.59
C CYS A 186 -13.63 -16.47 3.52
N THR A 187 -14.91 -16.40 3.82
CA THR A 187 -16.03 -16.75 2.91
C THR A 187 -16.84 -15.51 2.58
#